data_b639c773e947e9495db4c24c07519e14
#
_entry.id   b639c773e947e9495db4c24c07519e14
#
_cell.length_a   1.000
_cell.length_b   1.000
_cell.length_c   1.000
_cell.angle_alpha   90.00
_cell.angle_beta   90.00
_cell.angle_gamma   90.00
#
_symmetry.space_group_name_H-M   'P 1'
#
loop_
_entity.id
_entity.type
_entity.pdbx_description
1 polymer ?
#
loop_
_entity_poly.entity_id
_entity_poly.type
_entity_poly.pdbx_seq_one_letter_code
_entity_poly.pdbx_strand_id
1 'polypeptide(L)' 'MLFMVQMQVNLPVDMPADKAATLKADEKKLAQQLQRDGKWQHLWRIAGQYANVSIFDVQDNDELHNLLMSLPL' A
#
# COMPACT_ATOMS: atom_id res chain seq x y z
N MET A 1 -5.57 -13.34 10.72
CA MET A 1 -6.87 -13.03 10.08
C MET A 1 -6.62 -12.35 8.75
N LEU A 2 -7.31 -12.77 7.72
CA LEU A 2 -7.14 -12.19 6.38
C LEU A 2 -8.12 -11.05 6.15
N PHE A 3 -7.61 -9.94 5.62
CA PHE A 3 -8.42 -8.80 5.23
C PHE A 3 -8.18 -8.48 3.76
N MET A 4 -9.26 -8.22 3.03
CA MET A 4 -9.18 -7.68 1.67
C MET A 4 -9.28 -6.16 1.75
N VAL A 5 -8.30 -5.48 1.17
CA VAL A 5 -8.23 -4.02 1.18
C VAL A 5 -8.20 -3.52 -0.26
N GLN A 6 -9.13 -2.64 -0.61
CA GLN A 6 -9.10 -1.92 -1.87
C GLN A 6 -8.52 -0.53 -1.63
N MET A 7 -7.41 -0.22 -2.29
CA MET A 7 -6.72 1.04 -2.11
C MET A 7 -6.71 1.82 -3.42
N GLN A 8 -6.99 3.12 -3.32
CA GLN A 8 -6.85 4.05 -4.43
C GLN A 8 -5.84 5.11 -4.04
N VAL A 9 -4.86 5.34 -4.91
CA VAL A 9 -3.81 6.32 -4.66
C VAL A 9 -4.20 7.63 -5.35
N ASN A 10 -4.24 8.71 -4.56
CA ASN A 10 -4.54 10.05 -5.05
C ASN A 10 -3.33 10.94 -4.80
N LEU A 11 -2.54 11.18 -5.85
CA LEU A 11 -1.43 12.12 -5.78
C LEU A 11 -1.92 13.51 -6.14
N PRO A 12 -1.53 14.57 -5.38
CA PRO A 12 -1.86 15.94 -5.76
C PRO A 12 -1.34 16.27 -7.16
N VAL A 13 -2.15 16.98 -7.93
CA VAL A 13 -1.79 17.35 -9.32
C VAL A 13 -0.54 18.22 -9.36
N ASP A 14 -0.34 19.05 -8.35
CA ASP A 14 0.77 19.98 -8.24
C ASP A 14 2.01 19.41 -7.55
N MET A 15 1.98 18.11 -7.20
CA MET A 15 3.14 17.47 -6.56
C MET A 15 4.32 17.42 -7.52
N PRO A 16 5.53 17.87 -7.10
CA PRO A 16 6.73 17.75 -7.93
C PRO A 16 7.02 16.29 -8.29
N ALA A 17 7.50 16.06 -9.51
CA ALA A 17 7.75 14.71 -10.02
C ALA A 17 8.80 13.96 -9.18
N ASP A 18 9.84 14.66 -8.71
CA ASP A 18 10.88 14.06 -7.88
C ASP A 18 10.35 13.63 -6.52
N LYS A 19 9.44 14.41 -5.92
CA LYS A 19 8.78 14.04 -4.67
C LYS A 19 7.88 12.82 -4.86
N ALA A 20 7.10 12.80 -5.94
CA ALA A 20 6.26 11.64 -6.26
C ALA A 20 7.09 10.37 -6.45
N ALA A 21 8.23 10.48 -7.15
CA ALA A 21 9.13 9.35 -7.35
C ALA A 21 9.70 8.84 -6.04
N THR A 22 10.07 9.73 -5.12
CA THR A 22 10.58 9.37 -3.79
C THR A 22 9.52 8.62 -2.99
N LEU A 23 8.27 9.13 -2.98
CA LEU A 23 7.17 8.48 -2.27
C LEU A 23 6.89 7.08 -2.82
N LYS A 24 6.92 6.92 -4.15
CA LYS A 24 6.71 5.61 -4.79
C LYS A 24 7.82 4.65 -4.45
N ALA A 25 9.07 5.12 -4.40
CA ALA A 25 10.21 4.28 -4.03
C ALA A 25 10.11 3.81 -2.58
N ASP A 26 9.75 4.71 -1.66
CA ASP A 26 9.56 4.38 -0.25
C ASP A 26 8.40 3.41 -0.05
N GLU A 27 7.30 3.60 -0.76
CA GLU A 27 6.15 2.69 -0.76
C GLU A 27 6.58 1.30 -1.19
N LYS A 28 7.35 1.19 -2.27
CA LYS A 28 7.82 -0.09 -2.78
C LYS A 28 8.69 -0.81 -1.76
N LYS A 29 9.59 -0.09 -1.08
CA LYS A 29 10.45 -0.67 -0.04
C LYS A 29 9.62 -1.25 1.10
N LEU A 30 8.66 -0.47 1.59
CA LEU A 30 7.81 -0.90 2.70
C LEU A 30 6.93 -2.07 2.29
N ALA A 31 6.35 -2.03 1.09
CA ALA A 31 5.53 -3.11 0.56
C ALA A 31 6.34 -4.41 0.48
N GLN A 32 7.56 -4.35 -0.02
CA GLN A 32 8.43 -5.53 -0.09
C GLN A 32 8.76 -6.07 1.29
N GLN A 33 8.99 -5.20 2.27
CA GLN A 33 9.24 -5.61 3.65
C GLN A 33 8.04 -6.34 4.24
N LEU A 34 6.84 -5.79 4.06
CA LEU A 34 5.60 -6.40 4.54
C LEU A 34 5.32 -7.74 3.86
N GLN A 35 5.66 -7.87 2.58
CA GLN A 35 5.54 -9.14 1.85
C GLN A 35 6.49 -10.19 2.43
N ARG A 36 7.73 -9.82 2.73
CA ARG A 36 8.68 -10.74 3.37
C ARG A 36 8.24 -11.16 4.76
N ASP A 37 7.60 -10.27 5.50
CA ASP A 37 7.08 -10.56 6.84
C ASP A 37 5.79 -11.38 6.81
N GLY A 38 5.23 -11.63 5.63
CA GLY A 38 3.98 -12.39 5.48
C GLY A 38 2.73 -11.61 5.81
N LYS A 39 2.82 -10.31 6.04
CA LYS A 39 1.66 -9.47 6.37
C LYS A 39 0.90 -9.03 5.14
N TRP A 40 1.60 -8.73 4.06
CA TRP A 40 1.00 -8.36 2.77
C TRP A 40 1.11 -9.56 1.83
N GLN A 41 0.06 -10.35 1.77
CA GLN A 41 0.10 -11.66 1.11
C GLN A 41 -0.09 -11.59 -0.41
N HIS A 42 -1.02 -10.76 -0.86
CA HIS A 42 -1.34 -10.63 -2.28
C HIS A 42 -1.62 -9.19 -2.64
N LEU A 43 -1.30 -8.82 -3.88
CA LEU A 43 -1.59 -7.51 -4.44
C LEU A 43 -1.92 -7.66 -5.92
N TRP A 44 -3.08 -7.15 -6.33
CA TRP A 44 -3.48 -7.08 -7.74
C TRP A 44 -3.80 -5.64 -8.11
N ARG A 45 -3.28 -5.18 -9.25
CA ARG A 45 -3.58 -3.85 -9.75
C ARG A 45 -4.94 -3.84 -10.44
N ILE A 46 -5.67 -2.72 -10.30
CA ILE A 46 -6.90 -2.49 -11.03
C ILE A 46 -6.54 -1.79 -12.33
N ALA A 47 -6.84 -2.43 -13.46
CA ALA A 47 -6.49 -1.89 -14.78
C ALA A 47 -7.19 -0.55 -15.01
N GLY A 48 -6.44 0.41 -15.56
CA GLY A 48 -6.97 1.73 -15.90
C GLY A 48 -7.02 2.72 -14.73
N GLN A 49 -6.58 2.31 -13.52
CA GLN A 49 -6.59 3.15 -12.34
C GLN A 49 -5.29 3.01 -11.55
N TYR A 50 -4.93 4.05 -10.79
CA TYR A 50 -3.86 3.93 -9.81
C TYR A 50 -4.46 3.38 -8.51
N ALA A 51 -4.81 2.11 -8.55
CA ALA A 51 -5.51 1.43 -7.47
C ALA A 51 -5.13 -0.04 -7.43
N ASN A 52 -5.36 -0.68 -6.29
CA ASN A 52 -5.11 -2.10 -6.13
C ASN A 52 -6.09 -2.75 -5.18
N VAL A 53 -6.18 -4.08 -5.27
CA VAL A 53 -6.84 -4.93 -4.29
C VAL A 53 -5.76 -5.79 -3.65
N SER A 54 -5.69 -5.77 -2.33
CA SER A 54 -4.65 -6.45 -1.57
C SER A 54 -5.23 -7.34 -0.48
N ILE A 55 -4.49 -8.39 -0.14
CA ILE A 55 -4.84 -9.27 0.98
C ILE A 55 -3.75 -9.12 2.04
N PHE A 56 -4.15 -8.77 3.25
CA PHE A 56 -3.28 -8.66 4.42
C PHE A 56 -3.61 -9.72 5.44
N ASP A 57 -2.58 -10.32 6.03
CA ASP A 57 -2.74 -11.24 7.17
C ASP A 57 -2.23 -10.53 8.41
N VAL A 58 -3.17 -10.09 9.24
CA VAL A 58 -2.90 -9.35 10.48
C VAL A 58 -3.83 -9.85 11.58
N GLN A 59 -3.54 -9.47 12.83
CA GLN A 59 -4.30 -9.96 13.98
C GLN A 59 -5.72 -9.40 14.05
N ASP A 60 -5.86 -8.10 13.80
CA ASP A 60 -7.13 -7.41 13.96
C ASP A 60 -7.17 -6.12 13.12
N ASN A 61 -8.29 -5.41 13.21
CA ASN A 61 -8.49 -4.17 12.49
C ASN A 61 -7.53 -3.07 12.91
N ASP A 62 -7.13 -3.03 14.18
CA ASP A 62 -6.22 -2.01 14.69
C ASP A 62 -4.82 -2.18 14.08
N GLU A 63 -4.33 -3.41 14.00
CA GLU A 63 -3.05 -3.69 13.34
C GLU A 63 -3.10 -3.30 11.86
N LEU A 64 -4.20 -3.66 11.18
CA LEU A 64 -4.38 -3.30 9.78
C LEU A 64 -4.40 -1.78 9.60
N HIS A 65 -5.12 -1.06 10.43
CA HIS A 65 -5.20 0.39 10.36
C HIS A 65 -3.82 1.03 10.54
N ASN A 66 -3.08 0.62 11.56
CA ASN A 66 -1.75 1.14 11.83
C ASN A 66 -0.79 0.85 10.68
N LEU A 67 -0.87 -0.35 10.10
CA LEU A 67 -0.05 -0.74 8.97
C LEU A 67 -0.35 0.13 7.74
N LEU A 68 -1.64 0.33 7.43
CA LEU A 68 -2.04 1.15 6.27
C LEU A 68 -1.64 2.61 6.46
N MET A 69 -1.75 3.14 7.67
CA MET A 69 -1.34 4.53 7.96
C MET A 69 0.17 4.73 7.91
N SER A 70 0.96 3.65 7.97
CA SER A 70 2.41 3.74 7.83
C SER A 70 2.89 3.82 6.38
N LEU A 71 2.01 3.55 5.41
CA LEU A 71 2.36 3.60 4.00
C LEU A 71 2.58 5.05 3.54
N PRO A 72 3.64 5.31 2.73
CA PRO A 72 3.93 6.68 2.25
C PRO A 72 2.88 7.27 1.31
N LEU A 73 2.14 6.42 0.63
CA LEU A 73 1.11 6.84 -0.33
C LEU A 73 -0.29 6.67 0.21
#